data_55ea80ef2d2adcb87d4a012c943dd962
#
_entry.id   55ea80ef2d2adcb87d4a012c943dd962
#
_cell.length_a   1.000
_cell.length_b   1.000
_cell.length_c   1.000
_cell.angle_alpha   90.00
_cell.angle_beta   90.00
_cell.angle_gamma   90.00
#
_symmetry.space_group_name_H-M   'P 1'
#
loop_
_entity.id
_entity.type
_entity.pdbx_description
1 polymer ?
#
loop_
_entity_poly.entity_id
_entity_poly.type
_entity_poly.pdbx_seq_one_letter_code
_entity_poly.pdbx_strand_id
1 'polypeptide(L)'
;MIKVNFKSQNKEVYCNKGDNLLELARKEGIFIDAPCNGSISCGKCKVKLLNGNVDTQKTLHLKDEEWQQGYILACNTKVIEDIDIDVPSKLSSSMYGMKIEGSDKTKDKEIFDRARQLIEDNNFEFNTNIEKLYIELEHPTIDDNISDIDRIERHIRNNLGYEEIDFNIELLRKVPTIIRKDDFKVTITYIKNENKLTILNIESGNSEGELYGIAIDIGTTSVVVCLVNLSTNEVIEKASSGNAQIKYGADVIHRIIYSSKNKGLEELQKAIVEETINPLLESIYAKTNINKEHIVSAIVAGNTTMSSLFLGVYSDYLRQEPFIPPFLKSPNLIGKDIG
;
A
#
# COMPACT_ATOMS: atom_id res chain seq x y z
N MET A 1 -31.45 7.47 14.59
CA MET A 1 -30.02 7.15 14.72
C MET A 1 -29.60 7.47 16.14
N ILE A 2 -28.79 6.62 16.72
CA ILE A 2 -28.27 6.76 18.08
C ILE A 2 -26.87 7.37 17.99
N LYS A 3 -26.54 8.29 18.89
CA LYS A 3 -25.25 8.96 18.93
C LYS A 3 -24.31 8.27 19.94
N VAL A 4 -23.11 7.94 19.49
CA VAL A 4 -22.01 7.44 20.32
C VAL A 4 -20.89 8.46 20.29
N ASN A 5 -20.53 9.00 21.45
CA ASN A 5 -19.50 10.02 21.57
C ASN A 5 -18.24 9.41 22.23
N PHE A 6 -17.18 9.27 21.45
CA PHE A 6 -15.87 8.82 21.92
C PHE A 6 -15.05 10.01 22.43
N LYS A 7 -15.19 10.29 23.73
CA LYS A 7 -14.64 11.51 24.37
C LYS A 7 -13.14 11.67 24.20
N SER A 8 -12.36 10.61 24.42
CA SER A 8 -10.89 10.66 24.31
C SER A 8 -10.40 10.94 22.89
N GLN A 9 -11.19 10.62 21.87
CA GLN A 9 -10.87 10.84 20.45
C GLN A 9 -11.56 12.09 19.88
N ASN A 10 -12.39 12.77 20.71
CA ASN A 10 -13.21 13.90 20.29
C ASN A 10 -14.02 13.61 19.01
N LYS A 11 -14.62 12.40 18.94
CA LYS A 11 -15.33 11.91 17.76
C LYS A 11 -16.75 11.50 18.09
N GLU A 12 -17.72 12.06 17.35
CA GLU A 12 -19.13 11.67 17.41
C GLU A 12 -19.48 10.76 16.23
N VAL A 13 -20.16 9.66 16.51
CA VAL A 13 -20.54 8.63 15.54
C VAL A 13 -22.01 8.31 15.67
N TYR A 14 -22.68 8.01 14.56
CA TYR A 14 -24.08 7.64 14.52
C TYR A 14 -24.26 6.18 14.10
N CYS A 15 -25.11 5.45 14.82
CA CYS A 15 -25.36 4.04 14.58
C CYS A 15 -26.85 3.66 14.72
N ASN A 16 -27.17 2.41 14.44
CA ASN A 16 -28.49 1.85 14.67
C ASN A 16 -28.55 1.17 16.04
N LYS A 17 -29.76 1.06 16.57
CA LYS A 17 -29.99 0.30 17.81
C LYS A 17 -29.59 -1.17 17.62
N GLY A 18 -28.75 -1.69 18.50
CA GLY A 18 -28.26 -3.06 18.48
C GLY A 18 -26.90 -3.23 17.78
N ASP A 19 -26.33 -2.17 17.21
CA ASP A 19 -24.99 -2.22 16.62
C ASP A 19 -23.94 -2.55 17.71
N ASN A 20 -22.94 -3.35 17.35
CA ASN A 20 -21.86 -3.73 18.25
C ASN A 20 -20.86 -2.58 18.39
N LEU A 21 -20.51 -2.21 19.62
CA LEU A 21 -19.65 -1.08 19.92
C LEU A 21 -18.22 -1.23 19.37
N LEU A 22 -17.64 -2.44 19.37
CA LEU A 22 -16.32 -2.69 18.82
C LEU A 22 -16.31 -2.55 17.30
N GLU A 23 -17.30 -3.11 16.60
CA GLU A 23 -17.41 -3.03 15.15
C GLU A 23 -17.70 -1.59 14.69
N LEU A 24 -18.52 -0.85 15.45
CA LEU A 24 -18.75 0.58 15.24
C LEU A 24 -17.46 1.39 15.36
N ALA A 25 -16.67 1.15 16.43
CA ALA A 25 -15.39 1.82 16.63
C ALA A 25 -14.43 1.53 15.48
N ARG A 26 -14.34 0.29 15.02
CA ARG A 26 -13.50 -0.13 13.88
C ARG A 26 -13.87 0.56 12.58
N LYS A 27 -15.18 0.55 12.25
CA LYS A 27 -15.70 1.21 11.05
C LYS A 27 -15.35 2.69 11.00
N GLU A 28 -15.35 3.31 12.15
CA GLU A 28 -15.05 4.74 12.30
C GLU A 28 -13.57 5.04 12.56
N GLY A 29 -12.71 4.04 12.46
CA GLY A 29 -11.28 4.18 12.66
C GLY A 29 -10.88 4.46 14.11
N ILE A 30 -11.68 4.09 15.10
CA ILE A 30 -11.36 4.23 16.53
C ILE A 30 -10.76 2.90 17.00
N PHE A 31 -9.52 2.96 17.46
CA PHE A 31 -8.83 1.77 17.94
C PHE A 31 -9.28 1.38 19.35
N ILE A 32 -9.71 0.12 19.47
CA ILE A 32 -9.92 -0.56 20.75
C ILE A 32 -9.14 -1.85 20.70
N ASP A 33 -8.23 -2.06 21.64
CA ASP A 33 -7.41 -3.27 21.69
C ASP A 33 -8.30 -4.52 21.87
N ALA A 34 -8.47 -5.28 20.82
CA ALA A 34 -9.34 -6.46 20.79
C ALA A 34 -8.68 -7.63 20.05
N PRO A 35 -7.58 -8.18 20.57
CA PRO A 35 -6.79 -9.22 19.90
C PRO A 35 -7.58 -10.50 19.62
N CYS A 36 -8.60 -10.82 20.39
CA CYS A 36 -9.48 -11.97 20.11
C CYS A 36 -10.55 -11.72 19.03
N ASN A 37 -10.49 -10.58 18.35
CA ASN A 37 -11.45 -10.20 17.30
C ASN A 37 -12.94 -10.29 17.69
N GLY A 38 -13.23 -10.02 18.94
CA GLY A 38 -14.62 -10.00 19.43
C GLY A 38 -15.14 -11.33 19.96
N SER A 39 -14.29 -12.37 20.11
CA SER A 39 -14.70 -13.68 20.66
C SER A 39 -14.85 -13.69 22.19
N ILE A 40 -14.75 -12.54 22.85
CA ILE A 40 -14.90 -12.35 24.32
C ILE A 40 -13.86 -13.14 25.15
N SER A 41 -12.80 -13.67 24.54
CA SER A 41 -11.85 -14.58 25.19
C SER A 41 -10.63 -13.90 25.84
N CYS A 42 -10.34 -12.62 25.53
CA CYS A 42 -9.11 -11.97 26.00
C CYS A 42 -9.32 -10.84 27.03
N GLY A 43 -10.51 -10.27 27.12
CA GLY A 43 -10.84 -9.17 28.03
C GLY A 43 -10.11 -7.85 27.79
N LYS A 44 -9.44 -7.66 26.65
CA LYS A 44 -8.61 -6.47 26.41
C LYS A 44 -9.38 -5.26 25.85
N CYS A 45 -10.53 -5.47 25.22
CA CYS A 45 -11.33 -4.40 24.62
C CYS A 45 -12.15 -3.60 25.67
N LYS A 46 -11.52 -3.30 26.82
CA LYS A 46 -12.12 -2.54 27.89
C LYS A 46 -12.26 -1.08 27.48
N VAL A 47 -13.47 -0.57 27.59
CA VAL A 47 -13.82 0.86 27.46
C VAL A 47 -14.63 1.28 28.68
N LYS A 48 -14.66 2.56 28.98
CA LYS A 48 -15.44 3.09 30.10
C LYS A 48 -16.70 3.77 29.58
N LEU A 49 -17.85 3.32 30.01
CA LEU A 49 -19.12 4.00 29.81
C LEU A 49 -19.20 5.18 30.77
N LEU A 50 -19.25 6.40 30.23
CA LEU A 50 -19.31 7.63 31.01
C LEU A 50 -20.74 8.08 31.23
N ASN A 51 -21.62 7.87 30.22
CA ASN A 51 -23.01 8.26 30.25
C ASN A 51 -23.86 7.38 29.33
N GLY A 52 -25.15 7.22 29.67
CA GLY A 52 -26.12 6.42 28.93
C GLY A 52 -26.14 4.95 29.35
N ASN A 53 -27.00 4.17 28.66
CA ASN A 53 -27.12 2.71 28.90
C ASN A 53 -26.79 1.91 27.66
N VAL A 54 -26.31 0.71 27.89
CA VAL A 54 -25.92 -0.24 26.83
C VAL A 54 -26.45 -1.64 27.16
N ASP A 55 -26.65 -2.46 26.14
CA ASP A 55 -26.92 -3.88 26.31
C ASP A 55 -25.59 -4.63 26.37
N THR A 56 -25.19 -5.01 27.57
CA THR A 56 -23.93 -5.71 27.84
C THR A 56 -24.05 -6.60 29.07
N GLN A 57 -23.23 -7.63 29.15
CA GLN A 57 -23.21 -8.51 30.32
C GLN A 57 -21.79 -8.50 30.91
N LYS A 58 -21.72 -8.59 32.23
CA LYS A 58 -20.46 -8.80 32.91
C LYS A 58 -19.85 -10.13 32.51
N THR A 59 -18.56 -10.15 32.21
CA THR A 59 -17.81 -11.34 31.85
C THR A 59 -16.75 -11.66 32.91
N LEU A 60 -16.16 -12.85 32.87
CA LEU A 60 -15.07 -13.25 33.75
C LEU A 60 -13.80 -12.38 33.60
N HIS A 61 -13.71 -11.64 32.51
CA HIS A 61 -12.56 -10.77 32.22
C HIS A 61 -12.68 -9.35 32.80
N LEU A 62 -13.81 -9.03 33.46
CA LEU A 62 -14.03 -7.77 34.17
C LEU A 62 -14.12 -8.07 35.70
N LYS A 63 -13.22 -7.44 36.44
CA LYS A 63 -13.27 -7.48 37.90
C LYS A 63 -14.51 -6.75 38.42
N ASP A 64 -14.98 -7.08 39.60
CA ASP A 64 -16.15 -6.41 40.19
C ASP A 64 -15.97 -4.91 40.36
N GLU A 65 -14.78 -4.48 40.74
CA GLU A 65 -14.41 -3.08 40.88
C GLU A 65 -14.45 -2.33 39.51
N GLU A 66 -13.94 -2.96 38.43
CA GLU A 66 -13.97 -2.37 37.10
C GLU A 66 -15.40 -2.22 36.59
N TRP A 67 -16.24 -3.25 36.80
CA TRP A 67 -17.65 -3.21 36.43
C TRP A 67 -18.41 -2.10 37.16
N GLN A 68 -18.18 -1.94 38.47
CA GLN A 68 -18.78 -0.87 39.27
C GLN A 68 -18.30 0.52 38.84
N GLN A 69 -17.10 0.65 38.30
CA GLN A 69 -16.53 1.88 37.75
C GLN A 69 -17.01 2.19 36.32
N GLY A 70 -17.89 1.37 35.75
CA GLY A 70 -18.44 1.55 34.40
C GLY A 70 -17.59 0.99 33.28
N TYR A 71 -16.59 0.15 33.56
CA TYR A 71 -15.86 -0.54 32.49
C TYR A 71 -16.71 -1.66 31.89
N ILE A 72 -16.70 -1.72 30.56
CA ILE A 72 -17.40 -2.73 29.74
C ILE A 72 -16.45 -3.28 28.68
N LEU A 73 -16.78 -4.43 28.11
CA LEU A 73 -16.05 -4.96 26.96
C LEU A 73 -16.76 -4.53 25.67
N ALA A 74 -16.11 -3.74 24.85
CA ALA A 74 -16.69 -3.21 23.60
C ALA A 74 -17.20 -4.33 22.66
N CYS A 75 -16.52 -5.49 22.60
CA CYS A 75 -16.95 -6.62 21.79
C CYS A 75 -18.23 -7.31 22.27
N ASN A 76 -18.56 -7.17 23.57
CA ASN A 76 -19.76 -7.75 24.20
C ASN A 76 -20.86 -6.71 24.42
N THR A 77 -20.74 -5.53 23.83
CA THR A 77 -21.63 -4.39 24.07
C THR A 77 -22.38 -4.01 22.82
N LYS A 78 -23.72 -3.90 22.93
CA LYS A 78 -24.59 -3.36 21.89
C LYS A 78 -25.11 -1.98 22.29
N VAL A 79 -25.11 -1.08 21.36
CA VAL A 79 -25.59 0.30 21.57
C VAL A 79 -27.11 0.31 21.48
N ILE A 80 -27.78 0.85 22.52
CA ILE A 80 -29.26 0.89 22.59
C ILE A 80 -29.84 2.29 22.69
N GLU A 81 -29.05 3.26 23.15
CA GLU A 81 -29.40 4.69 23.22
C GLU A 81 -28.14 5.55 23.10
N ASP A 82 -28.26 6.86 23.17
CA ASP A 82 -27.13 7.79 23.13
C ASP A 82 -26.17 7.56 24.29
N ILE A 83 -24.87 7.41 23.99
CA ILE A 83 -23.85 7.08 25.00
C ILE A 83 -22.58 7.91 24.82
N ASP A 84 -21.91 8.15 25.94
CA ASP A 84 -20.56 8.69 26.01
C ASP A 84 -19.57 7.59 26.43
N ILE A 85 -18.54 7.36 25.64
CA ILE A 85 -17.52 6.33 25.86
C ILE A 85 -16.15 6.97 26.00
N ASP A 86 -15.39 6.51 26.99
CA ASP A 86 -13.96 6.77 27.10
C ASP A 86 -13.17 5.52 26.74
N VAL A 87 -12.25 5.65 25.78
CA VAL A 87 -11.32 4.58 25.39
C VAL A 87 -9.99 4.84 26.07
N PRO A 88 -9.53 3.98 27.01
CA PRO A 88 -8.31 4.22 27.77
C PRO A 88 -7.08 4.44 26.89
N SER A 89 -6.38 5.53 27.09
CA SER A 89 -5.37 6.12 26.20
C SER A 89 -4.02 5.41 26.15
N LYS A 90 -3.82 4.27 26.80
CA LYS A 90 -2.48 3.62 26.85
C LYS A 90 -1.94 3.15 25.50
N LEU A 91 -2.75 3.09 24.48
CA LEU A 91 -2.34 2.68 23.11
C LEU A 91 -2.82 3.63 22.01
N SER A 92 -3.73 4.55 22.29
CA SER A 92 -4.39 5.33 21.25
C SER A 92 -3.55 6.48 20.68
N SER A 93 -2.68 7.10 21.47
CA SER A 93 -1.95 8.30 21.02
C SER A 93 -0.66 8.00 20.24
N SER A 94 -0.01 6.86 20.46
CA SER A 94 1.21 6.48 19.73
C SER A 94 0.94 5.70 18.44
N MET A 95 -0.22 5.08 18.29
CA MET A 95 -0.56 4.24 17.12
C MET A 95 -1.50 4.93 16.14
N TYR A 96 -2.31 5.91 16.58
CA TYR A 96 -3.22 6.67 15.70
C TYR A 96 -2.73 8.05 15.29
N GLY A 97 -1.71 8.56 15.90
CA GLY A 97 -0.91 9.60 15.29
C GLY A 97 -0.06 8.96 14.20
N MET A 98 -0.68 8.44 13.15
CA MET A 98 0.01 8.09 11.92
C MET A 98 0.62 9.35 11.35
N LYS A 99 1.69 9.83 11.99
CA LYS A 99 2.54 10.84 11.39
C LYS A 99 3.20 10.14 10.22
N ILE A 100 2.95 10.66 9.05
CA ILE A 100 3.80 10.38 7.90
C ILE A 100 5.16 10.96 8.28
N GLU A 101 6.06 10.10 8.72
CA GLU A 101 7.43 10.50 9.06
C GLU A 101 8.20 10.60 7.74
N GLY A 102 8.73 11.79 7.48
CA GLY A 102 9.70 11.99 6.42
C GLY A 102 11.06 11.39 6.80
N SER A 103 11.93 11.23 5.82
CA SER A 103 13.28 10.70 6.02
C SER A 103 14.11 11.59 6.96
N ASP A 104 14.82 10.98 7.90
CA ASP A 104 16.03 11.58 8.48
C ASP A 104 17.15 11.41 7.42
N LYS A 105 17.24 12.39 6.51
CA LYS A 105 18.07 12.32 5.30
C LYS A 105 19.52 11.91 5.57
N THR A 106 20.05 12.20 6.75
CA THR A 106 21.45 11.89 7.08
C THR A 106 21.62 10.41 7.43
N LYS A 107 20.79 9.87 8.33
CA LYS A 107 20.87 8.46 8.75
C LYS A 107 20.42 7.51 7.67
N ASP A 108 19.36 7.86 6.94
CA ASP A 108 18.87 7.04 5.84
C ASP A 108 19.91 6.97 4.72
N LYS A 109 20.59 8.08 4.40
CA LYS A 109 21.66 8.10 3.42
C LYS A 109 22.81 7.15 3.80
N GLU A 110 23.27 7.19 5.05
CA GLU A 110 24.31 6.27 5.54
C GLU A 110 23.91 4.79 5.40
N ILE A 111 22.64 4.46 5.68
CA ILE A 111 22.12 3.09 5.54
C ILE A 111 22.12 2.67 4.08
N PHE A 112 21.64 3.52 3.17
CA PHE A 112 21.59 3.22 1.73
C PHE A 112 22.98 3.15 1.10
N ASP A 113 23.88 4.06 1.47
CA ASP A 113 25.27 4.05 1.01
C ASP A 113 25.99 2.76 1.45
N ARG A 114 25.77 2.33 2.70
CA ARG A 114 26.30 1.06 3.20
C ARG A 114 25.72 -0.15 2.49
N ALA A 115 24.41 -0.14 2.22
CA ALA A 115 23.76 -1.23 1.45
C ALA A 115 24.31 -1.29 0.02
N ARG A 116 24.48 -0.14 -0.65
CA ARG A 116 25.10 -0.06 -1.97
C ARG A 116 26.52 -0.62 -1.96
N GLN A 117 27.34 -0.22 -1.00
CA GLN A 117 28.70 -0.73 -0.85
C GLN A 117 28.73 -2.26 -0.72
N LEU A 118 27.81 -2.85 0.09
CA LEU A 118 27.72 -4.30 0.23
C LEU A 118 27.35 -5.01 -1.08
N ILE A 119 26.52 -4.40 -1.92
CA ILE A 119 26.12 -4.94 -3.22
C ILE A 119 27.33 -4.90 -4.17
N GLU A 120 28.03 -3.78 -4.23
CA GLU A 120 29.23 -3.58 -5.05
C GLU A 120 30.37 -4.53 -4.63
N ASP A 121 30.65 -4.64 -3.31
CA ASP A 121 31.69 -5.53 -2.75
C ASP A 121 31.42 -7.02 -3.07
N ASN A 122 30.17 -7.41 -3.29
CA ASN A 122 29.78 -8.78 -3.67
C ASN A 122 29.61 -8.96 -5.19
N ASN A 123 30.00 -7.98 -6.00
CA ASN A 123 29.92 -8.00 -7.47
C ASN A 123 28.49 -8.22 -8.00
N PHE A 124 27.48 -7.74 -7.29
CA PHE A 124 26.12 -7.67 -7.84
C PHE A 124 26.01 -6.43 -8.72
N GLU A 125 25.57 -6.60 -9.93
CA GLU A 125 25.28 -5.49 -10.84
C GLU A 125 23.92 -4.86 -10.49
N PHE A 126 23.88 -3.52 -10.40
CA PHE A 126 22.63 -2.78 -10.40
C PHE A 126 22.08 -2.76 -11.82
N ASN A 127 21.43 -3.84 -12.23
CA ASN A 127 20.84 -3.95 -13.54
C ASN A 127 19.32 -3.92 -13.43
N THR A 128 18.72 -2.83 -13.92
CA THR A 128 17.29 -2.80 -14.17
C THR A 128 17.08 -3.20 -15.62
N ASN A 129 16.26 -4.21 -15.87
CA ASN A 129 15.87 -4.56 -17.23
C ASN A 129 14.96 -3.49 -17.86
N ILE A 130 14.65 -2.41 -17.12
CA ILE A 130 13.83 -1.29 -17.57
C ILE A 130 14.75 -0.11 -17.88
N GLU A 131 14.63 0.42 -19.08
CA GLU A 131 15.41 1.56 -19.55
C GLU A 131 14.51 2.60 -20.21
N LYS A 132 15.00 3.83 -20.27
CA LYS A 132 14.45 4.90 -21.11
C LYS A 132 15.42 5.25 -22.21
N LEU A 133 14.88 5.57 -23.38
CA LEU A 133 15.65 6.01 -24.53
C LEU A 133 14.89 7.17 -25.22
N TYR A 134 15.56 8.30 -25.34
CA TYR A 134 15.11 9.40 -26.19
C TYR A 134 15.39 9.06 -27.65
N ILE A 135 14.40 9.24 -28.51
CA ILE A 135 14.48 8.99 -29.94
C ILE A 135 13.89 10.14 -30.74
N GLU A 136 14.51 10.46 -31.85
CA GLU A 136 13.98 11.38 -32.86
C GLU A 136 13.54 10.53 -34.05
N LEU A 137 12.24 10.49 -34.29
CA LEU A 137 11.65 9.75 -35.38
C LEU A 137 11.65 10.59 -36.67
N GLU A 138 11.86 9.93 -37.81
CA GLU A 138 11.73 10.56 -39.10
C GLU A 138 10.29 11.04 -39.35
N HIS A 139 10.12 12.22 -39.92
CA HIS A 139 8.82 12.74 -40.30
C HIS A 139 8.17 11.93 -41.40
N PRO A 140 6.85 11.70 -41.38
CA PRO A 140 6.15 11.05 -42.47
C PRO A 140 6.20 11.92 -43.74
N THR A 141 6.40 11.26 -44.88
CA THR A 141 6.34 11.88 -46.20
C THR A 141 5.38 11.08 -47.07
N ILE A 142 5.11 11.60 -48.30
CA ILE A 142 4.27 10.87 -49.27
C ILE A 142 4.91 9.52 -49.63
N ASP A 143 6.24 9.46 -49.68
CA ASP A 143 7.00 8.28 -50.05
C ASP A 143 7.32 7.37 -48.81
N ASP A 144 7.19 7.88 -47.59
CA ASP A 144 7.37 7.17 -46.32
C ASP A 144 6.15 7.38 -45.42
N ASN A 145 5.04 6.74 -45.77
CA ASN A 145 3.75 6.82 -45.06
C ASN A 145 3.42 5.60 -44.20
N ILE A 146 4.43 4.95 -43.64
CA ILE A 146 4.25 3.84 -42.74
C ILE A 146 3.53 4.26 -41.46
N SER A 147 2.95 3.31 -40.74
CA SER A 147 2.23 3.60 -39.49
C SER A 147 3.14 4.19 -38.42
N ASP A 148 2.53 4.89 -37.45
CA ASP A 148 3.25 5.49 -36.32
C ASP A 148 4.01 4.43 -35.50
N ILE A 149 3.42 3.28 -35.32
CA ILE A 149 4.05 2.16 -34.62
C ILE A 149 5.20 1.57 -35.43
N ASP A 150 5.00 1.30 -36.72
CA ASP A 150 6.07 0.78 -37.59
C ASP A 150 7.26 1.73 -37.64
N ARG A 151 7.04 3.03 -37.51
CA ARG A 151 8.08 4.07 -37.46
C ARG A 151 8.93 3.94 -36.20
N ILE A 152 8.29 3.73 -35.05
CA ILE A 152 8.97 3.45 -33.78
C ILE A 152 9.73 2.13 -33.85
N GLU A 153 9.08 1.07 -34.32
CA GLU A 153 9.71 -0.24 -34.47
C GLU A 153 10.91 -0.21 -35.43
N ARG A 154 10.79 0.49 -36.57
CA ARG A 154 11.89 0.70 -37.52
C ARG A 154 13.08 1.35 -36.82
N HIS A 155 12.83 2.39 -36.00
CA HIS A 155 13.91 3.05 -35.25
C HIS A 155 14.57 2.08 -34.27
N ILE A 156 13.80 1.29 -33.54
CA ILE A 156 14.30 0.32 -32.56
C ILE A 156 15.10 -0.79 -33.27
N ARG A 157 14.60 -1.35 -34.36
CA ARG A 157 15.32 -2.38 -35.13
C ARG A 157 16.67 -1.87 -35.65
N ASN A 158 16.70 -0.66 -36.21
CA ASN A 158 17.90 -0.10 -36.82
C ASN A 158 18.97 0.30 -35.78
N ASN A 159 18.55 0.80 -34.59
CA ASN A 159 19.48 1.37 -33.63
C ASN A 159 19.77 0.45 -32.42
N LEU A 160 18.83 -0.40 -32.03
CA LEU A 160 18.99 -1.31 -30.89
C LEU A 160 19.10 -2.78 -31.26
N GLY A 161 18.79 -3.15 -32.53
CA GLY A 161 18.96 -4.51 -33.05
C GLY A 161 17.93 -5.52 -32.56
N TYR A 162 16.79 -5.09 -32.00
CA TYR A 162 15.70 -5.96 -31.59
C TYR A 162 14.73 -6.19 -32.74
N GLU A 163 14.49 -7.45 -33.09
CA GLU A 163 13.53 -7.82 -34.13
C GLU A 163 12.11 -7.97 -33.58
N GLU A 164 12.00 -8.54 -32.38
CA GLU A 164 10.71 -8.75 -31.72
C GLU A 164 10.41 -7.61 -30.77
N ILE A 165 9.36 -6.81 -31.09
CA ILE A 165 8.97 -5.64 -30.34
C ILE A 165 7.50 -5.78 -29.95
N ASP A 166 7.21 -5.72 -28.65
CA ASP A 166 5.86 -5.77 -28.09
C ASP A 166 5.43 -4.43 -27.51
N PHE A 167 4.14 -4.18 -27.57
CA PHE A 167 3.48 -3.07 -26.88
C PHE A 167 2.03 -3.40 -26.58
N ASN A 168 1.43 -2.69 -25.64
CA ASN A 168 0.05 -2.93 -25.25
C ASN A 168 -0.93 -1.99 -25.97
N ILE A 169 -2.23 -2.27 -25.83
CA ILE A 169 -3.30 -1.47 -26.46
C ILE A 169 -3.36 -0.02 -25.93
N GLU A 170 -2.92 0.21 -24.70
CA GLU A 170 -2.90 1.56 -24.11
C GLU A 170 -1.86 2.44 -24.80
N LEU A 171 -0.69 1.88 -25.13
CA LEU A 171 0.33 2.54 -25.94
C LEU A 171 -0.19 2.84 -27.34
N LEU A 172 -0.77 1.85 -28.00
CA LEU A 172 -1.33 2.06 -29.35
C LEU A 172 -2.31 3.24 -29.41
N ARG A 173 -3.11 3.43 -28.37
CA ARG A 173 -4.06 4.56 -28.25
C ARG A 173 -3.36 5.91 -28.04
N LYS A 174 -2.21 5.94 -27.38
CA LYS A 174 -1.46 7.16 -27.04
C LYS A 174 -0.53 7.62 -28.17
N VAL A 175 0.12 6.69 -28.85
CA VAL A 175 1.19 6.95 -29.83
C VAL A 175 0.85 8.04 -30.84
N PRO A 176 -0.30 8.02 -31.56
CA PRO A 176 -0.57 9.01 -32.60
C PRO A 176 -0.60 10.46 -32.10
N THR A 177 -0.97 10.66 -30.83
CA THR A 177 -1.02 11.99 -30.22
C THR A 177 0.33 12.38 -29.64
N ILE A 178 1.02 11.47 -28.98
CA ILE A 178 2.27 11.73 -28.27
C ILE A 178 3.40 12.08 -29.25
N ILE A 179 3.56 11.34 -30.34
CA ILE A 179 4.66 11.58 -31.30
C ILE A 179 4.55 12.94 -32.00
N ARG A 180 3.34 13.47 -32.13
CA ARG A 180 3.10 14.77 -32.79
C ARG A 180 3.18 15.96 -31.83
N LYS A 181 3.19 15.70 -30.52
CA LYS A 181 3.17 16.76 -29.50
C LYS A 181 4.48 17.55 -29.46
N ASP A 182 5.61 16.86 -29.66
CA ASP A 182 6.96 17.47 -29.74
C ASP A 182 7.68 17.05 -31.00
N ASP A 183 7.00 17.24 -32.13
CA ASP A 183 7.58 17.14 -33.46
C ASP A 183 8.37 15.85 -33.72
N PHE A 184 7.74 14.68 -33.41
CA PHE A 184 8.31 13.35 -33.57
C PHE A 184 9.51 13.05 -32.66
N LYS A 185 9.70 13.84 -31.60
CA LYS A 185 10.68 13.61 -30.54
C LYS A 185 10.00 12.97 -29.36
N VAL A 186 10.44 11.79 -28.97
CA VAL A 186 9.80 11.02 -27.90
C VAL A 186 10.82 10.27 -27.06
N THR A 187 10.44 9.97 -25.83
CA THR A 187 11.17 9.05 -24.96
C THR A 187 10.35 7.78 -24.79
N ILE A 188 10.93 6.63 -25.12
CA ILE A 188 10.34 5.31 -24.86
C ILE A 188 10.88 4.73 -23.57
N THR A 189 10.00 4.10 -22.77
CA THR A 189 10.38 3.27 -21.64
C THR A 189 10.15 1.82 -22.03
N TYR A 190 11.14 0.95 -21.85
CA TYR A 190 11.07 -0.43 -22.33
C TYR A 190 11.75 -1.42 -21.39
N ILE A 191 11.37 -2.68 -21.50
CA ILE A 191 12.04 -3.84 -20.87
C ILE A 191 12.83 -4.60 -21.93
N LYS A 192 14.09 -4.92 -21.60
CA LYS A 192 14.93 -5.81 -22.39
C LYS A 192 14.76 -7.26 -21.93
N ASN A 193 14.51 -8.14 -22.88
CA ASN A 193 14.73 -9.58 -22.76
C ASN A 193 15.71 -9.98 -23.86
N GLU A 194 16.29 -11.18 -23.79
CA GLU A 194 17.37 -11.60 -24.68
C GLU A 194 17.18 -11.23 -26.17
N ASN A 195 15.99 -11.52 -26.74
CA ASN A 195 15.70 -11.25 -28.15
C ASN A 195 14.48 -10.35 -28.37
N LYS A 196 13.88 -9.85 -27.29
CA LYS A 196 12.61 -9.14 -27.32
C LYS A 196 12.68 -7.85 -26.52
N LEU A 197 12.09 -6.80 -27.06
CA LEU A 197 11.91 -5.52 -26.40
C LEU A 197 10.41 -5.29 -26.19
N THR A 198 10.02 -4.99 -24.96
CA THR A 198 8.62 -4.63 -24.65
C THR A 198 8.54 -3.17 -24.26
N ILE A 199 7.84 -2.38 -25.05
CA ILE A 199 7.60 -0.95 -24.75
C ILE A 199 6.54 -0.84 -23.67
N LEU A 200 6.89 -0.21 -22.54
CA LEU A 200 6.00 0.01 -21.40
C LEU A 200 5.26 1.34 -21.49
N ASN A 201 5.98 2.39 -21.91
CA ASN A 201 5.44 3.76 -22.02
C ASN A 201 6.13 4.53 -23.15
N ILE A 202 5.45 5.58 -23.63
CA ILE A 202 5.98 6.57 -24.56
C ILE A 202 5.59 7.97 -24.07
N GLU A 203 6.53 8.88 -24.10
CA GLU A 203 6.41 10.25 -23.64
C GLU A 203 6.89 11.22 -24.70
N SER A 204 6.29 12.41 -24.76
CA SER A 204 6.70 13.47 -25.67
C SER A 204 7.97 14.15 -25.15
N GLY A 205 8.95 14.42 -26.00
CA GLY A 205 10.21 15.06 -25.66
C GLY A 205 11.22 14.16 -24.97
N ASN A 206 12.24 14.77 -24.33
CA ASN A 206 13.32 14.05 -23.64
C ASN A 206 13.05 13.96 -22.14
N SER A 207 12.80 12.73 -21.64
CA SER A 207 12.61 12.39 -20.23
C SER A 207 13.52 11.23 -19.78
N GLU A 208 14.66 10.99 -20.44
CA GLU A 208 15.58 9.87 -20.10
C GLU A 208 16.04 9.86 -18.65
N GLY A 209 16.27 11.05 -18.05
CA GLY A 209 16.68 11.18 -16.66
C GLY A 209 15.58 10.90 -15.64
N GLU A 210 14.33 10.76 -16.07
CA GLU A 210 13.15 10.64 -15.21
C GLU A 210 12.65 9.19 -15.16
N LEU A 211 13.45 8.29 -14.60
CA LEU A 211 13.13 6.87 -14.46
C LEU A 211 13.10 6.51 -12.98
N TYR A 212 11.90 6.25 -12.45
CA TYR A 212 11.72 6.00 -11.02
C TYR A 212 11.08 4.65 -10.73
N GLY A 213 11.42 4.12 -9.56
CA GLY A 213 10.82 2.94 -8.96
C GLY A 213 10.37 3.19 -7.54
N ILE A 214 9.50 2.33 -7.03
CA ILE A 214 9.03 2.36 -5.65
C ILE A 214 9.45 1.07 -4.94
N ALA A 215 10.01 1.21 -3.74
CA ALA A 215 10.26 0.10 -2.84
C ALA A 215 9.35 0.24 -1.62
N ILE A 216 8.57 -0.82 -1.33
CA ILE A 216 7.60 -0.87 -0.23
C ILE A 216 7.96 -2.00 0.71
N ASP A 217 8.13 -1.71 2.00
CA ASP A 217 8.25 -2.71 3.05
C ASP A 217 6.97 -2.72 3.90
N ILE A 218 6.23 -3.82 3.82
CA ILE A 218 4.97 -4.02 4.55
C ILE A 218 5.25 -4.78 5.83
N GLY A 219 5.59 -4.04 6.89
CA GLY A 219 5.67 -4.60 8.24
C GLY A 219 4.30 -4.79 8.88
N THR A 220 4.23 -5.64 9.89
CA THR A 220 3.02 -5.84 10.69
C THR A 220 2.59 -4.56 11.42
N THR A 221 3.55 -3.79 11.92
CA THR A 221 3.30 -2.57 12.70
C THR A 221 3.42 -1.30 11.86
N SER A 222 4.41 -1.23 10.99
CA SER A 222 4.74 -0.05 10.19
C SER A 222 4.94 -0.41 8.73
N VAL A 223 4.68 0.55 7.85
CA VAL A 223 4.93 0.45 6.41
C VAL A 223 5.88 1.56 6.01
N VAL A 224 6.83 1.22 5.18
CA VAL A 224 7.83 2.16 4.62
C VAL A 224 7.72 2.16 3.11
N VAL A 225 7.73 3.34 2.51
CA VAL A 225 7.73 3.52 1.06
C VAL A 225 8.93 4.40 0.70
N CYS A 226 9.74 3.96 -0.26
CA CYS A 226 10.86 4.70 -0.80
C CYS A 226 10.65 4.95 -2.31
N LEU A 227 10.90 6.17 -2.75
CA LEU A 227 11.02 6.52 -4.16
C LEU A 227 12.50 6.47 -4.55
N VAL A 228 12.81 5.74 -5.60
CA VAL A 228 14.16 5.48 -6.07
C VAL A 228 14.32 5.97 -7.50
N ASN A 229 15.38 6.71 -7.80
CA ASN A 229 15.79 6.97 -9.17
C ASN A 229 16.54 5.74 -9.70
N LEU A 230 15.99 5.06 -10.69
CA LEU A 230 16.54 3.82 -11.24
C LEU A 230 17.75 4.07 -12.17
N SER A 231 17.94 5.31 -12.65
CA SER A 231 19.11 5.66 -13.46
C SER A 231 20.35 5.91 -12.59
N THR A 232 20.17 6.50 -11.40
CA THR A 232 21.27 6.82 -10.47
C THR A 232 21.37 5.83 -9.30
N ASN A 233 20.36 4.97 -9.11
CA ASN A 233 20.22 4.08 -7.96
C ASN A 233 20.18 4.82 -6.61
N GLU A 234 19.66 6.05 -6.59
CA GLU A 234 19.54 6.86 -5.39
C GLU A 234 18.12 6.86 -4.85
N VAL A 235 17.99 6.80 -3.52
CA VAL A 235 16.71 7.01 -2.84
C VAL A 235 16.44 8.50 -2.80
N ILE A 236 15.40 8.94 -3.48
CA ILE A 236 15.01 10.34 -3.62
C ILE A 236 14.24 10.84 -2.39
N GLU A 237 13.27 10.04 -1.95
CA GLU A 237 12.43 10.37 -0.78
C GLU A 237 11.93 9.08 -0.13
N LYS A 238 11.66 9.16 1.18
CA LYS A 238 11.11 8.08 1.99
C LYS A 238 9.96 8.60 2.83
N ALA A 239 8.92 7.80 2.96
CA ALA A 239 7.82 8.04 3.89
C ALA A 239 7.47 6.77 4.66
N SER A 240 7.03 6.91 5.90
CA SER A 240 6.61 5.78 6.72
C SER A 240 5.41 6.14 7.59
N SER A 241 4.58 5.13 7.89
CA SER A 241 3.45 5.26 8.80
C SER A 241 3.18 3.94 9.52
N GLY A 242 2.28 3.97 10.49
CA GLY A 242 1.70 2.76 11.05
C GLY A 242 0.87 2.00 10.00
N ASN A 243 0.83 0.67 10.10
CA ASN A 243 0.00 -0.17 9.25
C ASN A 243 -1.46 -0.11 9.70
N ALA A 244 -2.37 0.45 8.89
CA ALA A 244 -3.79 0.63 9.20
C ALA A 244 -4.54 -0.68 9.48
N GLN A 245 -4.00 -1.83 9.07
CA GLN A 245 -4.56 -3.15 9.41
C GLN A 245 -4.60 -3.43 10.92
N ILE A 246 -3.88 -2.65 11.73
CA ILE A 246 -3.83 -2.82 13.19
C ILE A 246 -5.22 -2.73 13.83
N LYS A 247 -6.13 -1.96 13.26
CA LYS A 247 -7.52 -1.84 13.73
C LYS A 247 -8.32 -3.15 13.63
N TYR A 248 -7.86 -4.07 12.79
CA TYR A 248 -8.45 -5.40 12.59
C TYR A 248 -7.71 -6.52 13.33
N GLY A 249 -6.45 -6.27 13.73
CA GLY A 249 -5.65 -7.22 14.51
C GLY A 249 -4.25 -6.65 14.80
N ALA A 250 -3.85 -6.73 16.08
CA ALA A 250 -2.56 -6.21 16.54
C ALA A 250 -1.36 -7.00 15.97
N ASP A 251 -1.55 -8.28 15.67
CA ASP A 251 -0.53 -9.18 15.12
C ASP A 251 -1.05 -9.98 13.92
N VAL A 252 -0.17 -10.75 13.30
CA VAL A 252 -0.46 -11.53 12.09
C VAL A 252 -1.57 -12.56 12.31
N ILE A 253 -1.62 -13.24 13.44
CA ILE A 253 -2.62 -14.29 13.73
C ILE A 253 -4.01 -13.69 13.79
N HIS A 254 -4.15 -12.57 14.49
CA HIS A 254 -5.45 -11.87 14.60
C HIS A 254 -5.94 -11.33 13.25
N ARG A 255 -5.04 -10.87 12.37
CA ARG A 255 -5.40 -10.46 11.01
C ARG A 255 -5.82 -11.64 10.16
N ILE A 256 -5.15 -12.78 10.25
CA ILE A 256 -5.58 -14.01 9.56
C ILE A 256 -6.98 -14.43 10.02
N ILE A 257 -7.25 -14.43 11.33
CA ILE A 257 -8.57 -14.74 11.87
C ILE A 257 -9.61 -13.73 11.38
N TYR A 258 -9.26 -12.44 11.31
CA TYR A 258 -10.16 -11.41 10.80
C TYR A 258 -10.44 -11.59 9.30
N SER A 259 -9.45 -11.96 8.50
CA SER A 259 -9.61 -12.18 7.05
C SER A 259 -10.63 -13.28 6.71
N SER A 260 -10.86 -14.22 7.65
CA SER A 260 -11.84 -15.28 7.48
C SER A 260 -13.30 -14.86 7.76
N LYS A 261 -13.53 -13.63 8.25
CA LYS A 261 -14.87 -13.06 8.39
C LYS A 261 -15.41 -12.60 7.04
N ASN A 262 -16.74 -12.43 6.96
CA ASN A 262 -17.37 -11.84 5.78
C ASN A 262 -16.75 -10.45 5.48
N LYS A 263 -16.23 -10.26 4.26
CA LYS A 263 -15.47 -9.06 3.80
C LYS A 263 -14.19 -8.74 4.57
N GLY A 264 -13.77 -9.54 5.55
CA GLY A 264 -12.58 -9.24 6.36
C GLY A 264 -11.29 -9.17 5.54
N LEU A 265 -11.16 -9.99 4.50
CA LEU A 265 -10.00 -9.95 3.59
C LEU A 265 -9.97 -8.66 2.77
N GLU A 266 -11.10 -8.25 2.19
CA GLU A 266 -11.26 -7.00 1.43
C GLU A 266 -10.96 -5.78 2.31
N GLU A 267 -11.46 -5.77 3.55
CA GLU A 267 -11.23 -4.68 4.50
C GLU A 267 -9.75 -4.57 4.90
N LEU A 268 -9.05 -5.70 5.08
CA LEU A 268 -7.61 -5.71 5.35
C LEU A 268 -6.79 -5.25 4.15
N GLN A 269 -7.16 -5.66 2.93
CA GLN A 269 -6.51 -5.20 1.72
C GLN A 269 -6.72 -3.69 1.54
N LYS A 270 -7.94 -3.20 1.70
CA LYS A 270 -8.25 -1.78 1.65
C LYS A 270 -7.44 -0.97 2.67
N ALA A 271 -7.32 -1.45 3.90
CA ALA A 271 -6.55 -0.77 4.94
C ALA A 271 -5.07 -0.63 4.59
N ILE A 272 -4.45 -1.65 3.97
CA ILE A 272 -3.04 -1.56 3.59
C ILE A 272 -2.83 -0.73 2.32
N VAL A 273 -3.69 -0.84 1.32
CA VAL A 273 -3.55 -0.12 0.05
C VAL A 273 -4.05 1.31 0.17
N GLU A 274 -5.35 1.50 0.46
CA GLU A 274 -5.97 2.83 0.40
C GLU A 274 -5.68 3.70 1.64
N GLU A 275 -5.55 3.09 2.83
CA GLU A 275 -5.40 3.85 4.07
C GLU A 275 -3.93 3.94 4.55
N THR A 276 -3.01 3.17 3.93
CA THR A 276 -1.59 3.19 4.33
C THR A 276 -0.68 3.55 3.15
N ILE A 277 -0.63 2.72 2.10
CA ILE A 277 0.34 2.89 1.00
C ILE A 277 0.01 4.13 0.17
N ASN A 278 -1.24 4.29 -0.28
CA ASN A 278 -1.61 5.42 -1.12
C ASN A 278 -1.35 6.79 -0.45
N PRO A 279 -1.69 7.03 0.84
CA PRO A 279 -1.32 8.26 1.53
C PRO A 279 0.20 8.50 1.62
N LEU A 280 1.01 7.45 1.78
CA LEU A 280 2.47 7.56 1.77
C LEU A 280 2.99 7.97 0.39
N LEU A 281 2.47 7.37 -0.68
CA LEU A 281 2.79 7.73 -2.06
C LEU A 281 2.42 9.18 -2.36
N GLU A 282 1.21 9.62 -2.00
CA GLU A 282 0.78 11.01 -2.18
C GLU A 282 1.68 12.00 -1.43
N SER A 283 2.12 11.64 -0.22
CA SER A 283 3.08 12.46 0.53
C SER A 283 4.44 12.58 -0.17
N ILE A 284 4.94 11.48 -0.77
CA ILE A 284 6.19 11.48 -1.55
C ILE A 284 6.02 12.35 -2.79
N TYR A 285 4.93 12.21 -3.54
CA TYR A 285 4.67 13.00 -4.75
C TYR A 285 4.57 14.50 -4.43
N ALA A 286 3.89 14.87 -3.36
CA ALA A 286 3.78 16.26 -2.93
C ALA A 286 5.12 16.90 -2.55
N LYS A 287 6.06 16.11 -2.03
CA LYS A 287 7.39 16.59 -1.64
C LYS A 287 8.38 16.67 -2.79
N THR A 288 8.31 15.73 -3.73
CA THR A 288 9.29 15.60 -4.81
C THR A 288 8.85 16.27 -6.10
N ASN A 289 7.56 16.54 -6.26
CA ASN A 289 6.95 17.05 -7.48
C ASN A 289 7.24 16.19 -8.74
N ILE A 290 7.53 14.88 -8.54
CA ILE A 290 7.79 13.94 -9.62
C ILE A 290 6.48 13.54 -10.29
N ASN A 291 6.48 13.45 -11.62
CA ASN A 291 5.34 12.97 -12.37
C ASN A 291 5.17 11.45 -12.14
N LYS A 292 3.99 11.05 -11.72
CA LYS A 292 3.64 9.64 -11.45
C LYS A 292 3.82 8.72 -12.67
N GLU A 293 3.69 9.26 -13.88
CA GLU A 293 3.88 8.50 -15.13
C GLU A 293 5.32 8.03 -15.35
N HIS A 294 6.29 8.64 -14.66
CA HIS A 294 7.70 8.22 -14.71
C HIS A 294 8.04 7.10 -13.73
N ILE A 295 7.07 6.65 -12.91
CA ILE A 295 7.24 5.52 -12.01
C ILE A 295 6.87 4.25 -12.77
N VAL A 296 7.87 3.45 -13.08
CA VAL A 296 7.74 2.33 -14.02
C VAL A 296 7.74 0.96 -13.34
N SER A 297 8.14 0.90 -12.06
CA SER A 297 8.25 -0.35 -11.33
C SER A 297 7.99 -0.16 -9.84
N ALA A 298 7.49 -1.21 -9.20
CA ALA A 298 7.38 -1.27 -7.75
C ALA A 298 7.85 -2.64 -7.25
N ILE A 299 8.62 -2.65 -6.16
CA ILE A 299 9.00 -3.86 -5.43
C ILE A 299 8.35 -3.79 -4.06
N VAL A 300 7.65 -4.86 -3.69
CA VAL A 300 6.97 -4.97 -2.40
C VAL A 300 7.58 -6.12 -1.61
N ALA A 301 8.07 -5.83 -0.42
CA ALA A 301 8.57 -6.80 0.54
C ALA A 301 7.60 -6.86 1.74
N GLY A 302 7.50 -8.03 2.34
CA GLY A 302 6.69 -8.27 3.53
C GLY A 302 6.79 -9.72 3.98
N ASN A 303 6.40 -10.00 5.23
CA ASN A 303 6.27 -11.40 5.63
C ASN A 303 5.11 -12.08 4.87
N THR A 304 5.06 -13.42 4.89
CA THR A 304 4.07 -14.19 4.13
C THR A 304 2.63 -13.76 4.38
N THR A 305 2.27 -13.45 5.62
CA THR A 305 0.91 -12.98 5.95
C THR A 305 0.64 -11.60 5.36
N MET A 306 1.56 -10.65 5.53
CA MET A 306 1.39 -9.29 5.00
C MET A 306 1.31 -9.30 3.48
N SER A 307 2.13 -10.10 2.81
CA SER A 307 2.08 -10.27 1.35
C SER A 307 0.74 -10.87 0.90
N SER A 308 0.24 -11.89 1.62
CA SER A 308 -1.07 -12.50 1.30
C SER A 308 -2.22 -11.50 1.47
N LEU A 309 -2.24 -10.75 2.58
CA LEU A 309 -3.29 -9.76 2.85
C LEU A 309 -3.24 -8.56 1.88
N PHE A 310 -2.04 -8.15 1.47
CA PHE A 310 -1.84 -7.12 0.45
C PHE A 310 -2.40 -7.56 -0.90
N LEU A 311 -2.17 -8.81 -1.29
CA LEU A 311 -2.67 -9.38 -2.54
C LEU A 311 -4.14 -9.81 -2.49
N GLY A 312 -4.82 -9.68 -1.35
CA GLY A 312 -6.18 -10.17 -1.19
C GLY A 312 -6.29 -11.70 -1.26
N VAL A 313 -5.24 -12.43 -0.85
CA VAL A 313 -5.18 -13.89 -0.90
C VAL A 313 -5.53 -14.48 0.46
N TYR A 314 -6.47 -15.43 0.46
CA TYR A 314 -6.89 -16.13 1.66
C TYR A 314 -5.73 -16.89 2.31
N SER A 315 -5.50 -16.67 3.59
CA SER A 315 -4.29 -17.11 4.29
C SER A 315 -4.55 -17.88 5.60
N ASP A 316 -5.77 -18.36 5.84
CA ASP A 316 -6.14 -19.01 7.11
C ASP A 316 -5.32 -20.27 7.41
N TYR A 317 -4.87 -20.98 6.38
CA TYR A 317 -4.02 -22.17 6.52
C TYR A 317 -2.59 -21.89 7.02
N LEU A 318 -2.15 -20.61 7.02
CA LEU A 318 -0.88 -20.22 7.63
C LEU A 318 -0.84 -20.44 9.15
N ARG A 319 -2.00 -20.43 9.82
CA ARG A 319 -2.12 -20.64 11.29
C ARG A 319 -2.60 -22.02 11.67
N GLN A 320 -2.93 -22.87 10.70
CA GLN A 320 -3.42 -24.23 10.92
C GLN A 320 -2.36 -25.24 10.50
N GLU A 321 -2.10 -26.26 11.34
CA GLU A 321 -1.18 -27.33 10.97
C GLU A 321 -1.66 -28.04 9.68
N PRO A 322 -0.80 -28.24 8.69
CA PRO A 322 0.67 -28.13 8.67
C PRO A 322 1.25 -26.77 8.23
N PHE A 323 0.56 -25.65 8.42
CA PHE A 323 1.03 -24.26 8.21
C PHE A 323 1.43 -23.93 6.74
N ILE A 324 0.59 -24.28 5.79
CA ILE A 324 0.86 -24.16 4.37
C ILE A 324 0.62 -22.71 3.90
N PRO A 325 1.64 -22.04 3.34
CA PRO A 325 1.45 -20.72 2.71
C PRO A 325 0.67 -20.84 1.40
N PRO A 326 -0.15 -19.82 1.04
CA PRO A 326 -0.92 -19.85 -0.20
C PRO A 326 -0.04 -19.75 -1.45
N PHE A 327 1.15 -19.17 -1.32
CA PHE A 327 2.17 -19.08 -2.39
C PHE A 327 3.55 -18.86 -1.77
N LEU A 328 4.59 -19.24 -2.52
CA LEU A 328 5.99 -18.93 -2.23
C LEU A 328 6.54 -17.87 -3.18
N LYS A 329 5.97 -17.77 -4.38
CA LYS A 329 6.33 -16.80 -5.40
C LYS A 329 5.06 -16.19 -5.97
N SER A 330 4.93 -14.86 -5.91
CA SER A 330 3.84 -14.16 -6.57
C SER A 330 4.13 -13.99 -8.06
N PRO A 331 3.10 -13.88 -8.91
CA PRO A 331 3.28 -13.42 -10.28
C PRO A 331 3.69 -11.94 -10.30
N ASN A 332 4.21 -11.49 -11.45
CA ASN A 332 4.31 -10.06 -11.70
C ASN A 332 2.89 -9.48 -11.86
N LEU A 333 2.65 -8.36 -11.24
CA LEU A 333 1.34 -7.70 -11.19
C LEU A 333 1.44 -6.32 -11.84
N ILE A 334 0.33 -5.82 -12.32
CA ILE A 334 0.18 -4.42 -12.71
C ILE A 334 -0.44 -3.67 -11.53
N GLY A 335 0.01 -2.44 -11.25
CA GLY A 335 -0.45 -1.69 -10.08
C GLY A 335 -1.99 -1.61 -9.96
N LYS A 336 -2.70 -1.49 -11.08
CA LYS A 336 -4.17 -1.49 -11.14
C LYS A 336 -4.85 -2.80 -10.68
N ASP A 337 -4.11 -3.90 -10.58
CA ASP A 337 -4.66 -5.19 -10.09
C ASP A 337 -4.76 -5.20 -8.55
N ILE A 338 -4.09 -4.25 -7.91
CA ILE A 338 -4.06 -4.13 -6.45
C ILE A 338 -4.99 -3.00 -5.93
N GLY A 339 -5.21 -1.96 -6.73
CA GLY A 339 -6.08 -0.82 -6.37
C GLY A 339 -5.44 0.54 -6.49
#